data_d06ed2c6145c5e6e7297fbfc595dbd79
#
_entry.id   d06ed2c6145c5e6e7297fbfc595dbd79
#
_cell.length_a   1.000
_cell.length_b   1.000
_cell.length_c   1.000
_cell.angle_alpha   90.00
_cell.angle_beta   90.00
_cell.angle_gamma   90.00
#
_symmetry.space_group_name_H-M   'P 1'
#
loop_
_entity.id
_entity.type
_entity.pdbx_description
1 polymer ?
#
loop_
_entity_poly.entity_id
_entity_poly.type
_entity_poly.pdbx_seq_one_letter_code
_entity_poly.pdbx_strand_id
1 'polypeptide(L)'
;MKKALLCLILIGLVFIGCQTRMKVYDFDIHDTVTREQVKNAILVACEDRGWIAKEKDNSTISAKLLKNGIYEVYVDIVYDETNYKIEYVNSANLRAKGNRIHPAYNRWVDFLHKSINAELFKIN
;
A
#
# COMPACT_ATOMS: atom_id res chain seq x y z
N MET A 1 9.84 -31.67 31.54
CA MET A 1 8.70 -30.77 31.75
C MET A 1 9.03 -29.31 31.54
N LYS A 2 10.09 -28.77 32.16
CA LYS A 2 10.49 -27.35 31.99
C LYS A 2 10.92 -27.01 30.56
N LYS A 3 11.53 -27.93 29.80
CA LYS A 3 11.95 -27.72 28.40
C LYS A 3 10.78 -27.63 27.42
N ALA A 4 9.70 -28.38 27.65
CA ALA A 4 8.51 -28.31 26.80
C ALA A 4 7.74 -27.00 26.98
N LEU A 5 7.70 -26.44 28.18
CA LEU A 5 7.08 -25.17 28.47
C LEU A 5 7.84 -24.00 27.80
N LEU A 6 9.16 -24.08 27.77
CA LEU A 6 10.01 -23.08 27.11
C LEU A 6 9.81 -23.06 25.59
N CYS A 7 9.64 -24.23 24.96
CA CYS A 7 9.35 -24.34 23.52
C CYS A 7 8.00 -23.73 23.15
N LEU A 8 6.99 -23.90 24.00
CA LEU A 8 5.66 -23.31 23.79
C LEU A 8 5.67 -21.79 23.85
N ILE A 9 6.47 -21.21 24.76
CA ILE A 9 6.64 -19.77 24.88
C ILE A 9 7.34 -19.20 23.65
N LEU A 10 8.35 -19.89 23.11
CA LEU A 10 9.07 -19.51 21.89
C LEU A 10 8.17 -19.51 20.66
N ILE A 11 7.27 -20.48 20.52
CA ILE A 11 6.30 -20.56 19.43
C ILE A 11 5.31 -19.38 19.50
N GLY A 12 4.85 -19.02 20.70
CA GLY A 12 3.98 -17.86 20.92
C GLY A 12 4.63 -16.54 20.50
N LEU A 13 5.93 -16.37 20.79
CA LEU A 13 6.70 -15.19 20.40
C LEU A 13 6.88 -15.08 18.89
N VAL A 14 7.03 -16.19 18.16
CA VAL A 14 7.17 -16.19 16.69
C VAL A 14 5.87 -15.72 16.04
N PHE A 15 4.70 -16.07 16.57
CA PHE A 15 3.41 -15.58 16.06
C PHE A 15 3.22 -14.08 16.25
N ILE A 16 3.72 -13.51 17.35
CA ILE A 16 3.65 -12.07 17.63
C ILE A 16 4.55 -11.28 16.67
N GLY A 17 5.65 -11.88 16.17
CA GLY A 17 6.58 -11.26 15.25
C GLY A 17 6.13 -11.15 13.79
N CYS A 18 4.92 -11.67 13.42
CA CYS A 18 4.46 -11.68 12.03
C CYS A 18 3.89 -10.36 11.54
N GLN A 19 3.67 -9.39 12.42
CA GLN A 19 3.18 -8.08 12.03
C GLN A 19 4.33 -7.08 11.92
N THR A 20 4.19 -6.16 10.97
CA THR A 20 5.14 -5.08 10.76
C THR A 20 4.44 -3.73 10.87
N ARG A 21 5.24 -2.67 11.02
CA ARG A 21 4.72 -1.30 10.97
C ARG A 21 4.33 -0.96 9.54
N MET A 22 3.19 -0.29 9.36
CA MET A 22 2.81 0.28 8.07
C MET A 22 3.83 1.35 7.68
N LYS A 23 4.37 1.25 6.47
CA LYS A 23 5.28 2.28 5.95
C LYS A 23 4.50 3.53 5.58
N VAL A 24 5.14 4.67 5.68
CA VAL A 24 4.60 5.95 5.19
C VAL A 24 5.02 6.12 3.75
N TYR A 25 4.04 6.30 2.86
CA TYR A 25 4.26 6.46 1.43
C TYR A 25 3.90 7.88 1.03
N ASP A 26 4.92 8.73 1.02
CA ASP A 26 4.81 10.16 0.72
C ASP A 26 6.01 10.52 -0.15
N PHE A 27 5.76 10.87 -1.41
CA PHE A 27 6.79 11.00 -2.43
C PHE A 27 6.69 12.30 -3.20
N ASP A 28 7.81 12.99 -3.31
CA ASP A 28 7.93 14.17 -4.15
C ASP A 28 8.09 13.78 -5.62
N ILE A 29 7.46 14.56 -6.49
CA ILE A 29 7.59 14.43 -7.94
C ILE A 29 8.58 15.49 -8.39
N HIS A 30 9.70 15.05 -8.93
CA HIS A 30 10.78 15.96 -9.35
C HIS A 30 10.66 16.43 -10.81
N ASP A 31 9.82 15.76 -11.59
CA ASP A 31 9.61 16.10 -12.99
C ASP A 31 8.51 17.17 -13.14
N THR A 32 8.57 17.92 -14.24
CA THR A 32 7.52 18.87 -14.57
C THR A 32 6.34 18.13 -15.20
N VAL A 33 5.27 18.01 -14.46
CA VAL A 33 4.06 17.30 -14.86
C VAL A 33 2.81 18.10 -14.48
N THR A 34 1.72 17.82 -15.17
CA THR A 34 0.40 18.38 -14.81
C THR A 34 -0.29 17.46 -13.83
N ARG A 35 -1.27 17.99 -13.11
CA ARG A 35 -2.13 17.18 -12.23
C ARG A 35 -2.80 16.05 -13.01
N GLU A 36 -3.28 16.31 -14.21
CA GLU A 36 -3.92 15.32 -15.07
C GLU A 36 -2.95 14.19 -15.43
N GLN A 37 -1.69 14.51 -15.71
CA GLN A 37 -0.65 13.51 -15.98
C GLN A 37 -0.37 12.65 -14.75
N VAL A 38 -0.33 13.23 -13.56
CA VAL A 38 -0.17 12.48 -12.31
C VAL A 38 -1.36 11.55 -12.07
N LYS A 39 -2.58 12.05 -12.26
CA LYS A 39 -3.79 11.24 -12.15
C LYS A 39 -3.73 10.02 -13.07
N ASN A 40 -3.42 10.23 -14.33
CA ASN A 40 -3.35 9.16 -15.31
C ASN A 40 -2.26 8.13 -14.97
N ALA A 41 -1.10 8.59 -14.51
CA ALA A 41 -0.02 7.70 -14.06
C ALA A 41 -0.49 6.80 -12.91
N ILE A 42 -1.20 7.37 -11.94
CA ILE A 42 -1.75 6.61 -10.81
C ILE A 42 -2.79 5.58 -11.29
N LEU A 43 -3.70 5.99 -12.17
CA LEU A 43 -4.74 5.08 -12.68
C LEU A 43 -4.14 3.91 -13.47
N VAL A 44 -3.17 4.17 -14.33
CA VAL A 44 -2.48 3.12 -15.09
C VAL A 44 -1.72 2.18 -14.17
N ALA A 45 -0.99 2.72 -13.18
CA ALA A 45 -0.25 1.90 -12.22
C ALA A 45 -1.19 1.00 -11.39
N CYS A 46 -2.33 1.52 -10.96
CA CYS A 46 -3.34 0.73 -10.25
C CYS A 46 -3.83 -0.43 -11.11
N GLU A 47 -4.18 -0.18 -12.35
CA GLU A 47 -4.61 -1.21 -13.29
C GLU A 47 -3.53 -2.28 -13.47
N ASP A 48 -2.29 -1.88 -13.68
CA ASP A 48 -1.15 -2.79 -13.88
C ASP A 48 -0.92 -3.70 -12.67
N ARG A 49 -1.20 -3.22 -11.48
CA ARG A 49 -0.98 -3.97 -10.23
C ARG A 49 -2.23 -4.63 -9.68
N GLY A 50 -3.33 -4.58 -10.42
CA GLY A 50 -4.58 -5.26 -10.05
C GLY A 50 -5.40 -4.51 -9.00
N TRP A 51 -5.12 -3.22 -8.76
CA TRP A 51 -5.96 -2.39 -7.92
C TRP A 51 -7.13 -1.84 -8.73
N ILE A 52 -8.29 -1.82 -8.11
CA ILE A 52 -9.49 -1.18 -8.67
C ILE A 52 -9.51 0.26 -8.18
N ALA A 53 -9.26 1.18 -9.08
CA ALA A 53 -9.13 2.60 -8.76
C ALA A 53 -10.37 3.38 -9.19
N LYS A 54 -10.73 4.38 -8.38
CA LYS A 54 -11.86 5.26 -8.60
C LYS A 54 -11.53 6.67 -8.16
N GLU A 55 -11.84 7.66 -8.98
CA GLU A 55 -11.69 9.06 -8.57
C GLU A 55 -12.69 9.36 -7.45
N LYS A 56 -12.17 9.79 -6.30
CA LYS A 56 -12.99 10.19 -5.16
C LYS A 56 -13.32 11.67 -5.22
N ASP A 57 -12.32 12.48 -5.58
CA ASP A 57 -12.44 13.90 -5.86
C ASP A 57 -11.27 14.31 -6.79
N ASN A 58 -11.08 15.62 -7.01
CA ASN A 58 -10.08 16.12 -7.96
C ASN A 58 -8.63 16.00 -7.46
N SER A 59 -8.40 15.50 -6.24
CA SER A 59 -7.07 15.33 -5.65
C SER A 59 -6.87 13.96 -5.00
N THR A 60 -7.86 13.05 -5.06
CA THR A 60 -7.80 11.77 -4.39
C THR A 60 -8.37 10.66 -5.26
N ILE A 61 -7.61 9.57 -5.36
CA ILE A 61 -8.05 8.33 -5.99
C ILE A 61 -8.18 7.28 -4.89
N SER A 62 -9.37 6.69 -4.75
CA SER A 62 -9.58 5.53 -3.90
C SER A 62 -9.19 4.27 -4.66
N ALA A 63 -8.43 3.40 -4.05
CA ALA A 63 -8.00 2.15 -4.67
C ALA A 63 -8.24 0.96 -3.74
N LYS A 64 -8.70 -0.12 -4.32
CA LYS A 64 -8.98 -1.37 -3.63
C LYS A 64 -8.18 -2.51 -4.26
N LEU A 65 -7.53 -3.32 -3.44
CA LEU A 65 -6.87 -4.54 -3.87
C LEU A 65 -7.55 -5.74 -3.20
N LEU A 66 -7.93 -6.73 -4.02
CA LEU A 66 -8.39 -8.03 -3.55
C LEU A 66 -7.36 -9.07 -3.95
N LYS A 67 -6.75 -9.73 -2.97
CA LYS A 67 -5.69 -10.73 -3.18
C LYS A 67 -6.15 -12.12 -2.73
N ASN A 68 -6.00 -13.10 -3.61
CA ASN A 68 -6.29 -14.50 -3.33
C ASN A 68 -7.71 -14.76 -2.83
N GLY A 69 -8.65 -13.86 -3.14
CA GLY A 69 -10.04 -13.95 -2.70
C GLY A 69 -10.25 -13.77 -1.19
N ILE A 70 -9.20 -13.47 -0.43
CA ILE A 70 -9.25 -13.41 1.04
C ILE A 70 -8.85 -12.04 1.56
N TYR A 71 -7.76 -11.48 1.03
CA TYR A 71 -7.18 -10.23 1.54
C TYR A 71 -7.77 -9.04 0.82
N GLU A 72 -8.22 -8.05 1.56
CA GLU A 72 -8.72 -6.79 1.02
C GLU A 72 -7.89 -5.63 1.58
N VAL A 73 -7.51 -4.71 0.72
CA VAL A 73 -6.81 -3.48 1.11
C VAL A 73 -7.50 -2.30 0.45
N TYR A 74 -7.71 -1.25 1.22
CA TYR A 74 -8.26 0.01 0.75
C TYR A 74 -7.26 1.12 1.07
N VAL A 75 -6.87 1.87 0.07
CA VAL A 75 -5.98 3.04 0.21
C VAL A 75 -6.59 4.25 -0.48
N ASP A 76 -6.21 5.44 -0.02
CA ASP A 76 -6.44 6.69 -0.71
C ASP A 76 -5.10 7.19 -1.25
N ILE A 77 -5.06 7.53 -2.52
CA ILE A 77 -3.88 8.12 -3.14
C ILE A 77 -4.19 9.60 -3.36
N VAL A 78 -3.58 10.43 -2.51
CA VAL A 78 -3.75 11.89 -2.54
C VAL A 78 -2.60 12.48 -3.35
N TYR A 79 -2.90 13.31 -4.32
CA TYR A 79 -1.89 13.78 -5.26
C TYR A 79 -2.14 15.22 -5.71
N ASP A 80 -1.06 15.85 -6.13
CA ASP A 80 -1.04 17.07 -6.93
C ASP A 80 0.11 16.96 -7.95
N GLU A 81 0.51 18.06 -8.58
CA GLU A 81 1.59 18.05 -9.58
C GLU A 81 2.99 17.91 -8.97
N THR A 82 3.14 18.01 -7.65
CA THR A 82 4.45 17.98 -6.96
C THR A 82 4.65 16.82 -6.02
N ASN A 83 3.56 16.11 -5.64
CA ASN A 83 3.64 15.08 -4.59
C ASN A 83 2.49 14.09 -4.72
N TYR A 84 2.71 12.87 -4.27
CA TYR A 84 1.62 11.93 -4.02
C TYR A 84 1.86 11.12 -2.75
N LYS A 85 0.77 10.77 -2.07
CA LYS A 85 0.77 9.97 -0.85
C LYS A 85 -0.15 8.78 -1.04
N ILE A 86 0.27 7.62 -0.53
CA ILE A 86 -0.60 6.44 -0.47
C ILE A 86 -0.93 6.20 0.98
N GLU A 87 -2.19 6.44 1.35
CA GLU A 87 -2.66 6.38 2.73
C GLU A 87 -3.51 5.13 2.94
N TYR A 88 -3.20 4.39 4.00
CA TYR A 88 -4.01 3.26 4.42
C TYR A 88 -5.38 3.74 4.89
N VAL A 89 -6.44 3.11 4.39
CA VAL A 89 -7.81 3.40 4.82
C VAL A 89 -8.39 2.24 5.63
N ASN A 90 -8.34 1.02 5.08
CA ASN A 90 -8.92 -0.15 5.72
C ASN A 90 -8.37 -1.43 5.10
N SER A 91 -8.56 -2.56 5.78
CA SER A 91 -8.20 -3.87 5.24
C SER A 91 -9.03 -4.97 5.90
N ALA A 92 -9.05 -6.15 5.26
CA ALA A 92 -9.62 -7.36 5.82
C ALA A 92 -8.58 -8.49 5.77
N ASN A 93 -8.51 -9.27 6.84
CA ASN A 93 -7.67 -10.46 6.99
C ASN A 93 -6.15 -10.21 7.00
N LEU A 94 -5.72 -8.97 7.22
CA LEU A 94 -4.30 -8.60 7.33
C LEU A 94 -3.87 -8.31 8.77
N ARG A 95 -4.71 -8.60 9.74
CA ARG A 95 -4.44 -8.41 11.17
C ARG A 95 -4.02 -6.97 11.51
N ALA A 96 -4.63 -6.00 10.84
CA ALA A 96 -4.35 -4.59 11.08
C ALA A 96 -4.76 -4.20 12.50
N LYS A 97 -3.84 -3.57 13.24
CA LYS A 97 -4.07 -3.06 14.58
C LYS A 97 -3.18 -1.85 14.82
N GLY A 98 -3.79 -0.67 15.00
CA GLY A 98 -3.04 0.57 15.11
C GLY A 98 -2.23 0.81 13.85
N ASN A 99 -0.92 0.98 13.99
CA ASN A 99 -0.01 1.16 12.86
C ASN A 99 0.71 -0.13 12.43
N ARG A 100 0.23 -1.29 12.88
CA ARG A 100 0.83 -2.60 12.56
C ARG A 100 -0.10 -3.41 11.68
N ILE A 101 0.48 -4.18 10.76
CA ILE A 101 -0.25 -4.94 9.76
C ILE A 101 0.62 -6.11 9.26
N HIS A 102 0.00 -7.08 8.60
CA HIS A 102 0.72 -8.16 7.93
C HIS A 102 1.73 -7.58 6.92
N PRO A 103 2.96 -8.13 6.83
CA PRO A 103 4.01 -7.59 5.94
C PRO A 103 3.62 -7.50 4.46
N ALA A 104 2.67 -8.30 4.00
CA ALA A 104 2.20 -8.28 2.62
C ALA A 104 1.65 -6.91 2.19
N TYR A 105 1.04 -6.15 3.11
CA TYR A 105 0.52 -4.82 2.83
C TYR A 105 1.62 -3.90 2.27
N ASN A 106 2.72 -3.77 3.00
CA ASN A 106 3.84 -2.92 2.57
C ASN A 106 4.40 -3.37 1.22
N ARG A 107 4.48 -4.67 0.98
CA ARG A 107 4.96 -5.21 -0.30
C ARG A 107 4.05 -4.83 -1.46
N TRP A 108 2.73 -4.95 -1.28
CA TRP A 108 1.77 -4.60 -2.34
C TRP A 108 1.76 -3.10 -2.62
N VAL A 109 1.86 -2.28 -1.60
CA VAL A 109 1.93 -0.82 -1.75
C VAL A 109 3.28 -0.39 -2.35
N ASP A 110 4.38 -1.06 -1.98
CA ASP A 110 5.69 -0.84 -2.62
C ASP A 110 5.62 -1.09 -4.13
N PHE A 111 4.98 -2.17 -4.56
CA PHE A 111 4.81 -2.44 -5.99
C PHE A 111 3.96 -1.38 -6.68
N LEU A 112 2.90 -0.94 -6.04
CA LEU A 112 2.06 0.14 -6.57
C LEU A 112 2.87 1.44 -6.71
N HIS A 113 3.61 1.82 -5.68
CA HIS A 113 4.48 2.99 -5.70
C HIS A 113 5.49 2.92 -6.85
N LYS A 114 6.17 1.78 -7.01
CA LYS A 114 7.15 1.60 -8.08
C LYS A 114 6.51 1.74 -9.46
N SER A 115 5.28 1.25 -9.63
CA SER A 115 4.55 1.38 -10.90
C SER A 115 4.12 2.82 -11.16
N ILE A 116 3.67 3.55 -10.15
CA ILE A 116 3.35 4.98 -10.29
C ILE A 116 4.61 5.74 -10.74
N ASN A 117 5.72 5.48 -10.07
CA ASN A 117 6.99 6.15 -10.37
C ASN A 117 7.46 5.85 -11.80
N ALA A 118 7.30 4.61 -12.24
CA ALA A 118 7.65 4.21 -13.62
C ALA A 118 6.77 4.93 -14.66
N GLU A 119 5.47 5.07 -14.39
CA GLU A 119 4.56 5.78 -15.28
C GLU A 119 4.89 7.28 -15.36
N LEU A 120 5.22 7.90 -14.22
CA LEU A 120 5.66 9.30 -14.19
C LEU A 120 6.95 9.52 -14.97
N PHE A 121 7.88 8.59 -14.87
CA PHE A 121 9.15 8.65 -15.61
C PHE A 121 8.95 8.63 -17.12
N LYS A 122 7.95 7.93 -17.63
CA LYS A 122 7.65 7.82 -19.06
C LYS A 122 7.18 9.15 -19.68
N ILE A 123 6.67 10.08 -18.86
CA ILE A 123 6.10 11.35 -19.35
C ILE A 123 7.20 12.29 -19.87
N ASN A 124 8.39 12.19 -19.33
CA ASN A 124 9.56 12.97 -19.74
C ASN A 124 10.54 12.06 -20.47
#